data_1fc132101ba12bf8fbd7c54f7ab28cb4
#
_entry.id   1fc132101ba12bf8fbd7c54f7ab28cb4
#
_cell.length_a   1.000
_cell.length_b   1.000
_cell.length_c   1.000
_cell.angle_alpha   90.00
_cell.angle_beta   90.00
_cell.angle_gamma   90.00
#
_symmetry.space_group_name_H-M   'P 1'
#
loop_
_entity.id
_entity.type
_entity.pdbx_description
1 polymer ?
#
loop_
_entity_poly.entity_id
_entity_poly.type
_entity_poly.pdbx_seq_one_letter_code
_entity_poly.pdbx_strand_id
1 'polypeptide(L)'
;MISTPPSVEAVPASVEQPGQVGMRGNGHILGPVQDDWEAADVWLETLAARPVSPATLSTYRRELRRLRWYCHLVGAPQPTRWHLQDATAYIRFLTDEASNFPCHPSAEYGSPNWTPFRSGQFGPTAISAAARILGTLFTFWQQAGYTRANPFASIKLRGPQRAGPGARHAIPAQALAIVRKCMDERVKRTARDHLVYWRNAFLLVLIERTGLRADEVAGANMVDIFCFSDPENARLYWGMTVRRQKGGGEGRVVLDAAVVKALASYRRAFGLADMPQPGEELALILSPQTAAAEDDRRYQSARGRRGRGMWLPVRSRQNIWAIVRKEFDAAAKAQTAGSPVATLLKRASTHWLRHTYGTALALQGAHPRVIAEALRHADMATSMVYTNLDLLEVARALEDRHV
;
A
#
# COMPACT_ATOMS: atom_id res chain seq x y z
N MET A 1 28.10 28.27 2.08
CA MET A 1 27.24 29.02 3.02
C MET A 1 25.85 28.49 2.84
N ILE A 2 25.40 27.68 3.78
CA ILE A 2 24.06 27.03 3.74
C ILE A 2 23.08 28.11 4.20
N SER A 3 22.25 28.59 3.29
CA SER A 3 21.20 29.56 3.58
C SER A 3 20.16 28.91 4.50
N THR A 4 19.99 29.48 5.69
CA THR A 4 18.97 29.08 6.65
C THR A 4 17.59 29.24 6.02
N PRO A 5 16.68 28.26 6.12
CA PRO A 5 15.31 28.42 5.62
C PRO A 5 14.62 29.56 6.41
N PRO A 6 13.80 30.38 5.76
CA PRO A 6 13.09 31.46 6.44
C PRO A 6 12.16 30.90 7.50
N SER A 7 12.22 31.48 8.69
CA SER A 7 11.26 31.24 9.78
C SER A 7 9.85 31.53 9.29
N VAL A 8 8.95 30.58 9.50
CA VAL A 8 7.52 30.76 9.25
C VAL A 8 6.96 31.65 10.35
N GLU A 9 7.11 32.95 10.22
CA GLU A 9 6.31 33.90 10.97
C GLU A 9 4.85 33.73 10.57
N ALA A 10 3.97 33.76 11.55
CA ALA A 10 2.54 33.75 11.35
C ALA A 10 2.19 34.85 10.32
N VAL A 11 1.71 34.45 9.17
CA VAL A 11 1.36 35.34 8.07
C VAL A 11 0.27 36.30 8.59
N PRO A 12 0.52 37.63 8.62
CA PRO A 12 -0.56 38.59 8.77
C PRO A 12 -1.49 38.37 7.57
N ALA A 13 -2.79 38.35 7.83
CA ALA A 13 -3.81 38.32 6.82
C ALA A 13 -3.71 39.61 5.98
N SER A 14 -2.82 39.63 4.99
CA SER A 14 -2.87 40.61 3.92
C SER A 14 -4.07 40.25 3.07
N VAL A 15 -5.12 41.02 3.23
CA VAL A 15 -6.28 41.06 2.36
C VAL A 15 -5.78 41.46 0.96
N GLU A 16 -5.24 40.53 0.21
CA GLU A 16 -5.14 40.70 -1.22
C GLU A 16 -6.55 40.50 -1.81
N GLN A 17 -7.06 41.57 -2.36
CA GLN A 17 -8.32 41.56 -3.09
C GLN A 17 -8.34 40.40 -4.08
N PRO A 18 -9.44 39.64 -4.21
CA PRO A 18 -9.56 38.56 -5.17
C PRO A 18 -9.24 39.10 -6.56
N GLY A 19 -8.21 38.54 -7.19
CA GLY A 19 -7.70 39.00 -8.46
C GLY A 19 -8.80 39.01 -9.51
N GLN A 20 -9.26 40.20 -9.86
CA GLN A 20 -10.15 40.44 -10.99
C GLN A 20 -9.42 40.07 -12.28
N VAL A 21 -9.43 38.78 -12.64
CA VAL A 21 -9.25 38.36 -14.02
C VAL A 21 -10.57 37.80 -14.53
N GLY A 22 -11.39 38.71 -15.03
CA GLY A 22 -12.38 38.49 -16.05
C GLY A 22 -13.36 37.31 -15.91
N MET A 23 -14.16 37.29 -14.85
CA MET A 23 -15.49 36.65 -14.89
C MET A 23 -16.51 37.57 -14.24
N ARG A 24 -16.94 38.58 -14.95
CA ARG A 24 -18.28 39.19 -14.80
C ARG A 24 -19.22 38.27 -15.58
N GLY A 25 -19.95 37.42 -14.86
CA GLY A 25 -20.99 36.58 -15.44
C GLY A 25 -20.91 35.16 -14.88
N ASN A 26 -21.80 34.88 -13.92
CA ASN A 26 -22.10 33.58 -13.30
C ASN A 26 -20.92 32.94 -12.58
N GLY A 27 -20.93 33.04 -11.27
CA GLY A 27 -19.94 32.46 -10.37
C GLY A 27 -19.77 30.96 -10.57
N HIS A 28 -18.58 30.48 -10.29
CA HIS A 28 -18.28 29.06 -10.21
C HIS A 28 -19.20 28.33 -9.21
N ILE A 29 -19.41 27.02 -9.39
CA ILE A 29 -20.35 26.23 -8.57
C ILE A 29 -19.73 25.75 -7.22
N LEU A 30 -18.51 26.16 -6.84
CA LEU A 30 -17.84 25.71 -5.63
C LEU A 30 -18.40 26.34 -4.34
N GLY A 31 -19.29 27.32 -4.45
CA GLY A 31 -19.76 28.11 -3.30
C GLY A 31 -18.74 29.21 -2.91
N PRO A 32 -18.88 29.79 -1.71
CA PRO A 32 -17.99 30.83 -1.24
C PRO A 32 -16.61 30.24 -0.92
N VAL A 33 -15.62 30.50 -1.78
CA VAL A 33 -14.21 30.17 -1.56
C VAL A 33 -13.38 31.45 -1.71
N GLN A 34 -12.40 31.65 -0.83
CA GLN A 34 -11.59 32.87 -0.79
C GLN A 34 -10.31 32.72 -1.62
N ASP A 35 -9.77 31.49 -1.70
CA ASP A 35 -8.53 31.21 -2.42
C ASP A 35 -8.56 29.82 -3.05
N ASP A 36 -7.49 29.48 -3.79
CA ASP A 36 -7.31 28.20 -4.47
C ASP A 36 -7.18 27.03 -3.49
N TRP A 37 -6.75 27.29 -2.25
CA TRP A 37 -6.59 26.23 -1.26
C TRP A 37 -7.91 25.81 -0.65
N GLU A 38 -8.82 26.77 -0.40
CA GLU A 38 -10.21 26.47 -0.04
C GLU A 38 -10.94 25.76 -1.18
N ALA A 39 -10.72 26.19 -2.43
CA ALA A 39 -11.25 25.49 -3.61
C ALA A 39 -10.71 24.06 -3.76
N ALA A 40 -9.47 23.81 -3.34
CA ALA A 40 -8.89 22.47 -3.30
C ALA A 40 -9.46 21.62 -2.15
N ASP A 41 -9.79 22.21 -1.02
CA ASP A 41 -10.47 21.52 0.08
C ASP A 41 -11.89 21.09 -0.30
N VAL A 42 -12.66 21.93 -1.00
CA VAL A 42 -13.97 21.55 -1.60
C VAL A 42 -13.83 20.34 -2.53
N TRP A 43 -12.77 20.31 -3.34
CA TRP A 43 -12.50 19.13 -4.17
C TRP A 43 -12.26 17.86 -3.34
N LEU A 44 -11.46 17.95 -2.27
CA LEU A 44 -11.21 16.82 -1.36
C LEU A 44 -12.50 16.35 -0.66
N GLU A 45 -13.36 17.25 -0.25
CA GLU A 45 -14.68 16.94 0.34
C GLU A 45 -15.59 16.25 -0.68
N THR A 46 -15.64 16.76 -1.92
CA THR A 46 -16.38 16.13 -3.01
C THR A 46 -15.88 14.70 -3.30
N LEU A 47 -14.57 14.49 -3.22
CA LEU A 47 -13.99 13.15 -3.34
C LEU A 47 -14.33 12.25 -2.15
N ALA A 48 -14.35 12.80 -0.94
CA ALA A 48 -14.70 12.05 0.28
C ALA A 48 -16.15 11.59 0.29
N ALA A 49 -17.06 12.33 -0.36
CA ALA A 49 -18.45 11.94 -0.56
C ALA A 49 -18.64 10.76 -1.52
N ARG A 50 -17.62 10.39 -2.28
CA ARG A 50 -17.62 9.22 -3.16
C ARG A 50 -16.99 8.02 -2.45
N PRO A 51 -17.19 6.77 -2.93
CA PRO A 51 -16.55 5.58 -2.37
C PRO A 51 -15.04 5.53 -2.67
N VAL A 52 -14.30 6.56 -2.23
CA VAL A 52 -12.85 6.68 -2.38
C VAL A 52 -12.16 6.20 -1.11
N SER A 53 -11.11 5.40 -1.26
CA SER A 53 -10.40 4.86 -0.10
C SER A 53 -9.72 5.97 0.73
N PRO A 54 -9.67 5.86 2.08
CA PRO A 54 -8.94 6.81 2.93
C PRO A 54 -7.48 6.98 2.51
N ALA A 55 -6.84 5.93 2.00
CA ALA A 55 -5.48 5.98 1.49
C ALA A 55 -5.34 6.85 0.23
N THR A 56 -6.34 6.82 -0.66
CA THR A 56 -6.39 7.68 -1.84
C THR A 56 -6.53 9.14 -1.44
N LEU A 57 -7.46 9.46 -0.54
CA LEU A 57 -7.64 10.83 -0.01
C LEU A 57 -6.37 11.32 0.69
N SER A 58 -5.73 10.48 1.51
CA SER A 58 -4.46 10.81 2.15
C SER A 58 -3.36 11.12 1.12
N THR A 59 -3.33 10.39 0.01
CA THR A 59 -2.38 10.64 -1.09
C THR A 59 -2.66 11.97 -1.76
N TYR A 60 -3.91 12.31 -2.04
CA TYR A 60 -4.31 13.57 -2.66
C TYR A 60 -4.01 14.77 -1.75
N ARG A 61 -4.37 14.67 -0.46
CA ARG A 61 -3.99 15.69 0.55
C ARG A 61 -2.48 15.92 0.61
N ARG A 62 -1.69 14.85 0.49
CA ARG A 62 -0.23 14.97 0.48
C ARG A 62 0.29 15.73 -0.74
N GLU A 63 -0.27 15.48 -1.92
CA GLU A 63 0.13 16.19 -3.13
C GLU A 63 -0.27 17.68 -3.07
N LEU A 64 -1.45 18.01 -2.53
CA LEU A 64 -1.85 19.39 -2.30
C LEU A 64 -0.92 20.11 -1.30
N ARG A 65 -0.52 19.43 -0.22
CA ARG A 65 0.45 20.00 0.73
C ARG A 65 1.80 20.26 0.08
N ARG A 66 2.26 19.41 -0.84
CA ARG A 66 3.48 19.61 -1.62
C ARG A 66 3.38 20.80 -2.54
N LEU A 67 2.28 20.91 -3.26
CA LEU A 67 2.01 22.03 -4.13
C LEU A 67 1.98 23.35 -3.35
N ARG A 68 1.21 23.39 -2.24
CA ARG A 68 1.09 24.58 -1.38
C ARG A 68 2.45 24.99 -0.80
N TRP A 69 3.22 24.03 -0.31
CA TRP A 69 4.58 24.28 0.20
C TRP A 69 5.51 24.82 -0.88
N TYR A 70 5.48 24.26 -2.09
CA TYR A 70 6.25 24.73 -3.22
C TYR A 70 5.89 26.18 -3.59
N CYS A 71 4.60 26.47 -3.73
CA CYS A 71 4.14 27.84 -4.03
C CYS A 71 4.65 28.84 -3.00
N HIS A 72 4.65 28.46 -1.73
CA HIS A 72 5.16 29.30 -0.66
C HIS A 72 6.69 29.47 -0.74
N LEU A 73 7.43 28.38 -0.99
CA LEU A 73 8.89 28.40 -1.10
C LEU A 73 9.39 29.35 -2.19
N VAL A 74 8.77 29.31 -3.36
CA VAL A 74 9.24 30.08 -4.54
C VAL A 74 8.46 31.38 -4.75
N GLY A 75 7.54 31.75 -3.86
CA GLY A 75 6.67 32.92 -4.06
C GLY A 75 5.78 32.81 -5.31
N ALA A 76 5.37 31.60 -5.69
CA ALA A 76 4.55 31.38 -6.86
C ALA A 76 3.14 31.97 -6.70
N PRO A 77 2.51 32.44 -7.79
CA PRO A 77 1.13 32.88 -7.75
C PRO A 77 0.19 31.71 -7.41
N GLN A 78 -1.07 32.03 -7.05
CA GLN A 78 -2.12 31.05 -6.86
C GLN A 78 -2.20 30.09 -8.06
N PRO A 79 -2.41 28.78 -7.87
CA PRO A 79 -2.41 27.77 -8.93
C PRO A 79 -3.34 28.06 -10.11
N THR A 80 -4.48 28.72 -9.89
CA THR A 80 -5.39 29.13 -10.99
C THR A 80 -4.80 30.13 -11.97
N ARG A 81 -3.73 30.83 -11.57
CA ARG A 81 -2.98 31.75 -12.42
C ARG A 81 -1.80 31.08 -13.15
N TRP A 82 -1.59 29.79 -12.94
CA TRP A 82 -0.46 29.07 -13.52
C TRP A 82 -0.65 28.88 -15.03
N HIS A 83 0.46 29.08 -15.72
CA HIS A 83 0.64 28.69 -17.11
C HIS A 83 1.35 27.33 -17.20
N LEU A 84 1.52 26.81 -18.40
CA LEU A 84 2.22 25.54 -18.65
C LEU A 84 3.66 25.56 -18.12
N GLN A 85 4.34 26.71 -18.19
CA GLN A 85 5.70 26.88 -17.68
C GLN A 85 5.79 26.74 -16.16
N ASP A 86 4.79 27.18 -15.40
CA ASP A 86 4.77 27.08 -13.93
C ASP A 86 4.58 25.62 -13.51
N ALA A 87 3.64 24.91 -14.14
CA ALA A 87 3.44 23.49 -13.92
C ALA A 87 4.67 22.67 -14.32
N THR A 88 5.36 23.07 -15.41
CA THR A 88 6.63 22.42 -15.82
C THR A 88 7.75 22.68 -14.81
N ALA A 89 7.85 23.92 -14.27
CA ALA A 89 8.81 24.26 -13.23
C ALA A 89 8.57 23.44 -11.96
N TYR A 90 7.31 23.27 -11.54
CA TYR A 90 6.98 22.42 -10.41
C TYR A 90 7.39 20.95 -10.63
N ILE A 91 7.16 20.40 -11.82
CA ILE A 91 7.59 19.02 -12.14
C ILE A 91 9.12 18.92 -12.12
N ARG A 92 9.83 19.91 -12.65
CA ARG A 92 11.30 19.96 -12.59
C ARG A 92 11.78 20.03 -11.14
N PHE A 93 11.17 20.87 -10.31
CA PHE A 93 11.46 20.93 -8.88
C PHE A 93 11.30 19.57 -8.21
N LEU A 94 10.22 18.84 -8.47
CA LEU A 94 10.02 17.49 -7.92
C LEU A 94 11.10 16.51 -8.38
N THR A 95 11.62 16.68 -9.60
CA THR A 95 12.64 15.80 -10.18
C THR A 95 14.02 16.05 -9.61
N ASP A 96 14.41 17.32 -9.52
CA ASP A 96 15.81 17.71 -9.35
C ASP A 96 16.10 18.26 -7.94
N GLU A 97 15.14 18.92 -7.31
CA GLU A 97 15.38 19.74 -6.13
C GLU A 97 14.66 19.26 -4.85
N ALA A 98 13.51 18.60 -4.96
CA ALA A 98 12.69 18.22 -3.80
C ALA A 98 13.43 17.35 -2.78
N SER A 99 14.46 16.61 -3.22
CA SER A 99 15.31 15.80 -2.35
C SER A 99 16.22 16.63 -1.43
N ASN A 100 16.43 17.92 -1.74
CA ASN A 100 17.24 18.83 -0.94
C ASN A 100 16.49 19.35 0.29
N PHE A 101 15.19 19.08 0.37
CA PHE A 101 14.30 19.51 1.46
C PHE A 101 13.73 18.32 2.25
N PRO A 102 14.57 17.45 2.86
CA PRO A 102 14.07 16.31 3.61
C PRO A 102 13.33 16.77 4.88
N CYS A 103 12.18 16.17 5.15
CA CYS A 103 11.46 16.39 6.40
C CYS A 103 12.26 15.84 7.59
N HIS A 104 12.46 16.65 8.62
CA HIS A 104 13.09 16.17 9.84
C HIS A 104 12.19 15.09 10.49
N PRO A 105 12.74 13.96 10.98
CA PRO A 105 11.95 12.84 11.52
C PRO A 105 10.99 13.22 12.66
N SER A 106 11.38 14.22 13.48
CA SER A 106 10.58 14.70 14.61
C SER A 106 9.84 16.02 14.32
N ALA A 107 9.81 16.48 13.06
CA ALA A 107 9.12 17.73 12.73
C ALA A 107 7.59 17.51 12.76
N GLU A 108 6.91 18.33 13.53
CA GLU A 108 5.46 18.41 13.51
C GLU A 108 4.96 19.18 12.29
N TYR A 109 3.74 18.88 11.85
CA TYR A 109 3.12 19.57 10.72
C TYR A 109 3.02 21.08 10.98
N GLY A 110 3.55 21.85 10.04
CA GLY A 110 3.56 23.33 10.13
C GLY A 110 4.70 23.94 10.96
N SER A 111 5.58 23.11 11.55
CA SER A 111 6.79 23.63 12.21
C SER A 111 7.84 24.12 11.19
N PRO A 112 8.78 25.00 11.57
CA PRO A 112 9.81 25.52 10.65
C PRO A 112 10.67 24.44 9.97
N ASN A 113 10.85 23.29 10.64
CA ASN A 113 11.64 22.17 10.13
C ASN A 113 10.78 21.13 9.38
N TRP A 114 9.49 21.42 9.21
CA TRP A 114 8.59 20.53 8.50
C TRP A 114 8.62 20.79 7.00
N THR A 115 8.79 19.72 6.22
CA THR A 115 8.59 19.74 4.77
C THR A 115 7.71 18.58 4.35
N PRO A 116 6.98 18.68 3.23
CA PRO A 116 6.13 17.57 2.75
C PRO A 116 6.94 16.47 2.04
N PHE A 117 8.26 16.51 2.12
CA PHE A 117 9.16 15.59 1.44
C PHE A 117 9.83 14.67 2.45
N ARG A 118 9.73 13.36 2.21
CA ARG A 118 10.57 12.38 2.94
C ARG A 118 11.95 12.36 2.30
N SER A 119 12.96 11.93 3.07
CA SER A 119 14.32 11.72 2.54
C SER A 119 14.28 10.77 1.33
N GLY A 120 14.90 11.17 0.25
CA GLY A 120 15.04 10.38 -0.99
C GLY A 120 14.54 11.10 -2.24
N GLN A 121 15.05 10.68 -3.39
CA GLN A 121 14.66 11.21 -4.69
C GLN A 121 13.24 10.78 -5.10
N PHE A 122 12.53 11.68 -5.76
CA PHE A 122 11.27 11.36 -6.40
C PHE A 122 11.52 10.52 -7.66
N GLY A 123 11.07 9.27 -7.62
CA GLY A 123 11.14 8.44 -8.82
C GLY A 123 10.08 8.86 -9.87
N PRO A 124 10.29 8.49 -11.16
CA PRO A 124 9.40 8.86 -12.27
C PRO A 124 7.92 8.50 -12.02
N THR A 125 7.67 7.38 -11.33
CA THR A 125 6.31 6.96 -10.96
C THR A 125 5.64 7.94 -10.00
N ALA A 126 6.37 8.45 -9.00
CA ALA A 126 5.83 9.40 -8.03
C ALA A 126 5.54 10.75 -8.68
N ILE A 127 6.43 11.22 -9.58
CA ILE A 127 6.27 12.46 -10.33
C ILE A 127 5.05 12.36 -11.27
N SER A 128 4.92 11.26 -12.01
CA SER A 128 3.76 11.00 -12.87
C SER A 128 2.46 10.93 -12.06
N ALA A 129 2.49 10.37 -10.85
CA ALA A 129 1.33 10.35 -9.97
C ALA A 129 0.95 11.75 -9.48
N ALA A 130 1.94 12.58 -9.10
CA ALA A 130 1.72 13.97 -8.70
C ALA A 130 1.06 14.78 -9.83
N ALA A 131 1.65 14.75 -11.03
CA ALA A 131 1.10 15.45 -12.21
C ALA A 131 -0.33 15.01 -12.52
N ARG A 132 -0.63 13.71 -12.45
CA ARG A 132 -1.98 13.19 -12.69
C ARG A 132 -2.97 13.66 -11.63
N ILE A 133 -2.59 13.65 -10.36
CA ILE A 133 -3.46 14.10 -9.25
C ILE A 133 -3.77 15.58 -9.42
N LEU A 134 -2.78 16.41 -9.66
CA LEU A 134 -2.97 17.84 -9.89
C LEU A 134 -3.77 18.10 -11.17
N GLY A 135 -3.50 17.36 -12.25
CA GLY A 135 -4.33 17.40 -13.45
C GLY A 135 -5.81 17.10 -13.17
N THR A 136 -6.10 16.16 -12.26
CA THR A 136 -7.48 15.86 -11.85
C THR A 136 -8.11 17.00 -11.06
N LEU A 137 -7.35 17.68 -10.18
CA LEU A 137 -7.80 18.87 -9.46
C LEU A 137 -8.17 19.99 -10.44
N PHE A 138 -7.27 20.32 -11.36
CA PHE A 138 -7.54 21.38 -12.35
C PHE A 138 -8.70 21.04 -13.29
N THR A 139 -8.87 19.77 -13.65
CA THR A 139 -10.05 19.33 -14.42
C THR A 139 -11.34 19.55 -13.63
N PHE A 140 -11.35 19.25 -12.32
CA PHE A 140 -12.47 19.54 -11.45
C PHE A 140 -12.76 21.05 -11.39
N TRP A 141 -11.73 21.88 -11.21
CA TRP A 141 -11.88 23.34 -11.22
C TRP A 141 -12.39 23.89 -12.54
N GLN A 142 -11.96 23.33 -13.67
CA GLN A 142 -12.51 23.71 -14.98
C GLN A 142 -14.01 23.36 -15.10
N GLN A 143 -14.37 22.13 -14.68
CA GLN A 143 -15.77 21.68 -14.70
C GLN A 143 -16.65 22.51 -13.76
N ALA A 144 -16.08 22.99 -12.65
CA ALA A 144 -16.75 23.87 -11.71
C ALA A 144 -16.82 25.34 -12.17
N GLY A 145 -16.18 25.70 -13.28
CA GLY A 145 -16.10 27.08 -13.76
C GLY A 145 -15.10 27.96 -13.00
N TYR A 146 -14.30 27.36 -12.09
CA TYR A 146 -13.37 28.10 -11.23
C TYR A 146 -12.09 28.51 -11.97
N THR A 147 -11.61 27.72 -12.92
CA THR A 147 -10.48 28.05 -13.79
C THR A 147 -10.81 27.77 -15.26
N ARG A 148 -10.14 28.46 -16.18
CA ARG A 148 -10.29 28.24 -17.62
C ARG A 148 -9.34 27.20 -18.19
N ALA A 149 -8.19 27.00 -17.57
CA ALA A 149 -7.11 26.19 -18.10
C ALA A 149 -6.66 25.13 -17.10
N ASN A 150 -6.17 24.01 -17.63
CA ASN A 150 -5.47 22.99 -16.85
C ASN A 150 -4.01 22.91 -17.34
N PRO A 151 -3.05 23.51 -16.62
CA PRO A 151 -1.67 23.55 -17.05
C PRO A 151 -1.01 22.17 -17.03
N PHE A 152 -1.57 21.18 -16.33
CA PHE A 152 -1.08 19.81 -16.29
C PHE A 152 -1.59 18.94 -17.45
N ALA A 153 -2.61 19.36 -18.20
CA ALA A 153 -3.22 18.56 -19.28
C ALA A 153 -2.23 18.23 -20.39
N SER A 154 -1.31 19.16 -20.69
CA SER A 154 -0.28 19.01 -21.73
C SER A 154 1.01 18.37 -21.24
N ILE A 155 1.16 18.14 -19.93
CA ILE A 155 2.36 17.54 -19.35
C ILE A 155 2.29 16.03 -19.53
N LYS A 156 2.81 15.55 -20.66
CA LYS A 156 2.97 14.12 -20.95
C LYS A 156 4.26 13.62 -20.30
N LEU A 157 4.19 13.22 -19.04
CA LEU A 157 5.31 12.48 -18.44
C LEU A 157 5.30 11.07 -19.03
N ARG A 158 6.46 10.62 -19.51
CA ARG A 158 6.62 9.21 -19.84
C ARG A 158 6.34 8.45 -18.55
N GLY A 159 5.24 7.71 -18.52
CA GLY A 159 5.00 6.76 -17.45
C GLY A 159 6.24 5.88 -17.28
N PRO A 160 6.45 5.28 -16.10
CA PRO A 160 7.53 4.32 -15.98
C PRO A 160 7.39 3.37 -17.15
N GLN A 161 8.45 3.25 -17.96
CA GLN A 161 8.50 2.21 -18.99
C GLN A 161 8.03 0.95 -18.26
N ARG A 162 6.94 0.34 -18.74
CA ARG A 162 6.51 -0.95 -18.20
C ARG A 162 7.77 -1.78 -18.28
N ALA A 163 8.32 -2.08 -17.12
CA ALA A 163 9.50 -2.91 -17.07
C ALA A 163 9.19 -4.12 -17.95
N GLY A 164 10.07 -4.38 -18.91
CA GLY A 164 9.87 -5.47 -19.86
C GLY A 164 9.57 -6.79 -19.14
N PRO A 165 9.24 -7.86 -19.83
CA PRO A 165 8.82 -9.13 -19.24
C PRO A 165 9.75 -9.67 -18.13
N GLY A 166 11.02 -9.24 -18.10
CA GLY A 166 12.02 -9.64 -17.11
C GLY A 166 11.98 -8.96 -15.73
N ALA A 167 11.17 -7.94 -15.51
CA ALA A 167 11.08 -7.28 -14.20
C ALA A 167 9.95 -7.83 -13.34
N ARG A 168 9.79 -9.14 -13.30
CA ARG A 168 8.82 -9.79 -12.42
C ARG A 168 9.29 -9.67 -10.99
N HIS A 169 8.45 -9.11 -10.15
CA HIS A 169 8.67 -9.05 -8.71
C HIS A 169 8.27 -10.37 -8.00
N ALA A 170 8.44 -11.51 -8.68
CA ALA A 170 8.26 -12.81 -8.06
C ALA A 170 9.53 -13.18 -7.26
N ILE A 171 9.32 -13.75 -6.08
CA ILE A 171 10.41 -14.18 -5.21
C ILE A 171 10.71 -15.66 -5.56
N PRO A 172 11.94 -16.01 -5.97
CA PRO A 172 12.31 -17.40 -6.23
C PRO A 172 12.08 -18.30 -5.02
N ALA A 173 11.65 -19.53 -5.25
CA ALA A 173 11.39 -20.51 -4.18
C ALA A 173 12.59 -20.70 -3.25
N GLN A 174 13.81 -20.71 -3.82
CA GLN A 174 15.05 -20.78 -3.04
C GLN A 174 15.24 -19.60 -2.09
N ALA A 175 14.87 -18.38 -2.51
CA ALA A 175 14.96 -17.20 -1.63
C ALA A 175 13.92 -17.27 -0.50
N LEU A 176 12.72 -17.79 -0.76
CA LEU A 176 11.71 -18.03 0.28
C LEU A 176 12.14 -19.15 1.24
N ALA A 177 12.81 -20.19 0.75
CA ALA A 177 13.38 -21.23 1.60
C ALA A 177 14.45 -20.68 2.55
N ILE A 178 15.29 -19.74 2.10
CA ILE A 178 16.25 -19.02 2.94
C ILE A 178 15.55 -18.22 4.04
N VAL A 179 14.45 -17.54 3.70
CA VAL A 179 13.66 -16.78 4.71
C VAL A 179 13.12 -17.73 5.78
N ARG A 180 12.51 -18.86 5.38
CA ARG A 180 11.98 -19.87 6.32
C ARG A 180 13.10 -20.44 7.19
N LYS A 181 14.20 -20.86 6.60
CA LYS A 181 15.38 -21.37 7.31
C LYS A 181 15.86 -20.35 8.35
N CYS A 182 16.01 -19.08 7.99
CA CYS A 182 16.41 -18.02 8.92
C CYS A 182 15.41 -17.84 10.07
N MET A 183 14.10 -17.99 9.82
CA MET A 183 13.08 -17.95 10.86
C MET A 183 13.15 -19.16 11.78
N ASP A 184 13.37 -20.35 11.24
CA ASP A 184 13.42 -21.62 11.99
C ASP A 184 14.65 -21.70 12.90
N GLU A 185 15.81 -21.29 12.40
CA GLU A 185 17.09 -21.31 13.11
C GLU A 185 17.23 -20.19 14.16
N ARG A 186 16.37 -19.16 14.09
CA ARG A 186 16.39 -18.07 15.06
C ARG A 186 16.08 -18.58 16.46
N VAL A 187 16.95 -18.26 17.42
CA VAL A 187 16.76 -18.63 18.82
C VAL A 187 15.49 -17.96 19.37
N LYS A 188 14.63 -18.77 19.95
CA LYS A 188 13.36 -18.35 20.57
C LYS A 188 13.54 -18.52 22.10
N ARG A 189 13.89 -17.44 22.79
CA ARG A 189 14.23 -17.48 24.22
C ARG A 189 13.01 -17.32 25.12
N THR A 190 11.97 -16.71 24.65
CA THR A 190 10.78 -16.37 25.42
C THR A 190 9.52 -16.96 24.81
N ALA A 191 8.47 -17.15 25.60
CA ALA A 191 7.15 -17.52 25.09
C ALA A 191 6.66 -16.56 24.00
N ARG A 192 6.98 -15.27 24.16
CA ARG A 192 6.67 -14.24 23.16
C ARG A 192 7.37 -14.51 21.82
N ASP A 193 8.65 -14.91 21.84
CA ASP A 193 9.38 -15.21 20.60
C ASP A 193 8.74 -16.38 19.84
N HIS A 194 8.25 -17.40 20.56
CA HIS A 194 7.50 -18.51 19.97
C HIS A 194 6.19 -18.04 19.33
N LEU A 195 5.43 -17.18 20.00
CA LEU A 195 4.20 -16.61 19.45
C LEU A 195 4.46 -15.76 18.20
N VAL A 196 5.50 -14.92 18.24
CA VAL A 196 5.92 -14.10 17.10
C VAL A 196 6.34 -14.99 15.93
N TYR A 197 7.10 -16.05 16.19
CA TYR A 197 7.52 -17.00 15.16
C TYR A 197 6.31 -17.64 14.45
N TRP A 198 5.39 -18.25 15.20
CA TRP A 198 4.25 -18.94 14.63
C TRP A 198 3.31 -17.99 13.86
N ARG A 199 3.09 -16.77 14.37
CA ARG A 199 2.36 -15.73 13.66
C ARG A 199 3.03 -15.37 12.33
N ASN A 200 4.35 -15.13 12.36
CA ASN A 200 5.08 -14.71 11.17
C ASN A 200 5.17 -15.83 10.14
N ALA A 201 5.35 -17.07 10.57
CA ALA A 201 5.34 -18.25 9.72
C ALA A 201 3.98 -18.44 9.03
N PHE A 202 2.88 -18.35 9.79
CA PHE A 202 1.54 -18.39 9.22
C PHE A 202 1.30 -17.26 8.23
N LEU A 203 1.63 -16.02 8.60
CA LEU A 203 1.43 -14.85 7.75
C LEU A 203 2.19 -14.95 6.42
N LEU A 204 3.43 -15.45 6.45
CA LEU A 204 4.24 -15.64 5.25
C LEU A 204 3.60 -16.68 4.32
N VAL A 205 3.22 -17.84 4.86
CA VAL A 205 2.56 -18.92 4.10
C VAL A 205 1.21 -18.45 3.55
N LEU A 206 0.40 -17.78 4.38
CA LEU A 206 -0.90 -17.26 3.97
C LEU A 206 -0.78 -16.35 2.73
N ILE A 207 0.07 -15.32 2.79
CA ILE A 207 0.19 -14.37 1.67
C ILE A 207 0.80 -15.04 0.43
N GLU A 208 1.80 -15.89 0.61
CA GLU A 208 2.46 -16.62 -0.47
C GLU A 208 1.52 -17.54 -1.23
N ARG A 209 0.61 -18.24 -0.51
CA ARG A 209 -0.25 -19.28 -1.08
C ARG A 209 -1.66 -18.80 -1.48
N THR A 210 -2.05 -17.59 -1.09
CA THR A 210 -3.35 -17.01 -1.42
C THR A 210 -3.27 -15.71 -2.20
N GLY A 211 -2.09 -15.10 -2.27
CA GLY A 211 -1.90 -13.80 -2.90
C GLY A 211 -2.71 -12.67 -2.25
N LEU A 212 -3.09 -12.79 -0.98
CA LEU A 212 -3.82 -11.74 -0.26
C LEU A 212 -3.04 -10.44 -0.19
N ARG A 213 -3.75 -9.31 -0.31
CA ARG A 213 -3.16 -7.99 -0.04
C ARG A 213 -3.02 -7.78 1.46
N ALA A 214 -2.05 -6.96 1.86
CA ALA A 214 -1.81 -6.68 3.28
C ALA A 214 -3.00 -6.01 3.99
N ASP A 215 -3.80 -5.22 3.28
CA ASP A 215 -5.04 -4.64 3.78
C ASP A 215 -6.17 -5.68 3.90
N GLU A 216 -6.26 -6.63 2.98
CA GLU A 216 -7.20 -7.77 3.06
C GLU A 216 -6.90 -8.63 4.30
N VAL A 217 -5.62 -8.94 4.54
CA VAL A 217 -5.19 -9.68 5.75
C VAL A 217 -5.46 -8.90 7.03
N ALA A 218 -5.18 -7.59 7.04
CA ALA A 218 -5.41 -6.74 8.21
C ALA A 218 -6.90 -6.60 8.56
N GLY A 219 -7.78 -6.65 7.56
CA GLY A 219 -9.23 -6.57 7.74
C GLY A 219 -9.92 -7.89 8.10
N ALA A 220 -9.24 -9.03 7.93
CA ALA A 220 -9.83 -10.35 8.10
C ALA A 220 -9.97 -10.76 9.57
N ASN A 221 -11.00 -11.57 9.83
CA ASN A 221 -11.27 -12.21 11.11
C ASN A 221 -11.21 -13.74 10.98
N MET A 222 -11.14 -14.45 12.10
CA MET A 222 -11.19 -15.90 12.13
C MET A 222 -12.54 -16.44 11.59
N VAL A 223 -13.64 -15.74 11.85
CA VAL A 223 -14.98 -16.09 11.34
C VAL A 223 -15.08 -16.04 9.82
N ASP A 224 -14.16 -15.35 9.13
CA ASP A 224 -14.14 -15.30 7.67
C ASP A 224 -13.65 -16.62 7.03
N ILE A 225 -13.07 -17.53 7.85
CA ILE A 225 -12.63 -18.86 7.41
C ILE A 225 -13.80 -19.83 7.50
N PHE A 226 -14.06 -20.57 6.44
CA PHE A 226 -15.16 -21.51 6.31
C PHE A 226 -14.71 -22.81 5.63
N CYS A 227 -15.49 -23.88 5.89
CA CYS A 227 -15.33 -25.15 5.21
C CYS A 227 -16.43 -25.30 4.16
N PHE A 228 -16.11 -25.90 3.02
CA PHE A 228 -17.08 -26.27 1.97
C PHE A 228 -16.70 -27.60 1.37
N SER A 229 -17.70 -28.32 0.82
CA SER A 229 -17.51 -29.60 0.20
C SER A 229 -17.65 -29.52 -1.31
N ASP A 230 -16.91 -30.35 -2.01
CA ASP A 230 -17.11 -30.62 -3.42
C ASP A 230 -18.32 -31.59 -3.56
N PRO A 231 -19.37 -31.18 -4.28
CA PRO A 231 -20.56 -32.01 -4.45
C PRO A 231 -20.30 -33.31 -5.24
N GLU A 232 -19.23 -33.36 -6.06
CA GLU A 232 -18.94 -34.54 -6.90
C GLU A 232 -18.23 -35.66 -6.12
N ASN A 233 -17.38 -35.32 -5.14
CA ASN A 233 -16.56 -36.32 -4.44
C ASN A 233 -16.59 -36.19 -2.91
N ALA A 234 -17.43 -35.32 -2.37
CA ALA A 234 -17.58 -35.03 -0.94
C ALA A 234 -16.27 -34.55 -0.25
N ARG A 235 -15.26 -34.18 -1.02
CA ARG A 235 -13.98 -33.67 -0.48
C ARG A 235 -14.21 -32.33 0.19
N LEU A 236 -13.65 -32.18 1.40
CA LEU A 236 -13.71 -30.95 2.15
C LEU A 236 -12.56 -30.02 1.79
N TYR A 237 -12.90 -28.77 1.56
CA TYR A 237 -11.98 -27.69 1.31
C TYR A 237 -12.16 -26.57 2.34
N TRP A 238 -11.09 -25.83 2.57
CA TRP A 238 -11.13 -24.62 3.38
C TRP A 238 -11.06 -23.40 2.51
N GLY A 239 -11.85 -22.40 2.84
CA GLY A 239 -11.89 -21.11 2.17
C GLY A 239 -11.85 -19.97 3.17
N MET A 240 -11.61 -18.77 2.66
CA MET A 240 -11.73 -17.55 3.43
C MET A 240 -12.44 -16.48 2.61
N THR A 241 -13.43 -15.82 3.21
CA THR A 241 -14.09 -14.64 2.66
C THR A 241 -13.15 -13.43 2.79
N VAL A 242 -13.01 -12.68 1.71
CA VAL A 242 -12.17 -11.51 1.65
C VAL A 242 -13.03 -10.30 1.35
N ARG A 243 -13.17 -9.42 2.33
CA ARG A 243 -13.92 -8.17 2.15
C ARG A 243 -13.08 -7.15 1.39
N ARG A 244 -13.58 -6.65 0.27
CA ARG A 244 -12.88 -5.62 -0.51
C ARG A 244 -13.15 -4.26 0.11
N GLN A 245 -12.10 -3.56 0.53
CA GLN A 245 -12.21 -2.18 1.00
C GLN A 245 -12.56 -1.20 -0.14
N LYS A 246 -12.34 -1.58 -1.40
CA LYS A 246 -12.58 -0.75 -2.57
C LYS A 246 -13.65 -1.40 -3.45
N GLY A 247 -14.81 -0.76 -3.56
CA GLY A 247 -15.91 -1.22 -4.42
C GLY A 247 -16.91 -2.18 -3.76
N GLY A 248 -16.85 -2.43 -2.44
CA GLY A 248 -17.91 -3.10 -1.67
C GLY A 248 -18.16 -4.58 -2.00
N GLY A 249 -17.34 -5.23 -2.84
CA GLY A 249 -17.49 -6.63 -3.20
C GLY A 249 -16.78 -7.58 -2.24
N GLU A 250 -17.37 -8.73 -2.00
CA GLU A 250 -16.70 -9.86 -1.33
C GLU A 250 -15.99 -10.73 -2.37
N GLY A 251 -14.81 -11.22 -2.01
CA GLY A 251 -14.10 -12.25 -2.75
C GLY A 251 -13.90 -13.48 -1.87
N ARG A 252 -13.55 -14.60 -2.45
CA ARG A 252 -13.18 -15.80 -1.72
C ARG A 252 -11.81 -16.29 -2.15
N VAL A 253 -11.08 -16.91 -1.23
CA VAL A 253 -9.82 -17.60 -1.52
C VAL A 253 -9.87 -19.00 -0.96
N VAL A 254 -9.25 -19.93 -1.67
CA VAL A 254 -9.05 -21.29 -1.18
C VAL A 254 -7.79 -21.32 -0.31
N LEU A 255 -7.89 -21.99 0.83
CA LEU A 255 -6.78 -22.25 1.74
C LEU A 255 -6.31 -23.68 1.50
N ASP A 256 -5.13 -23.84 0.90
CA ASP A 256 -4.56 -25.18 0.67
C ASP A 256 -4.09 -25.83 1.98
N ALA A 257 -3.71 -27.10 1.91
CA ALA A 257 -3.28 -27.88 3.07
C ALA A 257 -2.09 -27.22 3.82
N ALA A 258 -1.20 -26.51 3.12
CA ALA A 258 -0.07 -25.82 3.74
C ALA A 258 -0.53 -24.63 4.58
N VAL A 259 -1.48 -23.84 4.08
CA VAL A 259 -2.09 -22.73 4.82
C VAL A 259 -2.87 -23.24 6.02
N VAL A 260 -3.69 -24.29 5.86
CA VAL A 260 -4.47 -24.90 6.96
C VAL A 260 -3.54 -25.42 8.06
N LYS A 261 -2.48 -26.13 7.70
CA LYS A 261 -1.47 -26.62 8.67
C LYS A 261 -0.78 -25.47 9.41
N ALA A 262 -0.38 -24.42 8.68
CA ALA A 262 0.26 -23.25 9.29
C ALA A 262 -0.70 -22.48 10.20
N LEU A 263 -1.99 -22.36 9.83
CA LEU A 263 -3.04 -21.78 10.65
C LEU A 263 -3.22 -22.56 11.96
N ALA A 264 -3.34 -23.88 11.89
CA ALA A 264 -3.53 -24.74 13.06
C ALA A 264 -2.33 -24.61 14.04
N SER A 265 -1.10 -24.61 13.50
CA SER A 265 0.11 -24.44 14.33
C SER A 265 0.17 -23.06 14.98
N TYR A 266 -0.16 -22.01 14.26
CA TYR A 266 -0.25 -20.65 14.76
C TYR A 266 -1.33 -20.56 15.87
N ARG A 267 -2.51 -21.07 15.63
CA ARG A 267 -3.63 -21.03 16.59
C ARG A 267 -3.30 -21.79 17.88
N ARG A 268 -2.73 -23.01 17.77
CA ARG A 268 -2.26 -23.78 18.93
C ARG A 268 -1.25 -23.02 19.75
N ALA A 269 -0.29 -22.36 19.13
CA ALA A 269 0.70 -21.55 19.84
C ALA A 269 0.03 -20.44 20.67
N PHE A 270 -1.07 -19.87 20.17
CA PHE A 270 -1.87 -18.87 20.87
C PHE A 270 -2.93 -19.47 21.83
N GLY A 271 -2.90 -20.78 22.08
CA GLY A 271 -3.85 -21.47 22.98
C GLY A 271 -5.28 -21.56 22.43
N LEU A 272 -5.45 -21.47 21.11
CA LEU A 272 -6.71 -21.58 20.43
C LEU A 272 -6.89 -22.99 19.83
N ALA A 273 -8.15 -23.40 19.54
CA ALA A 273 -8.43 -24.62 18.80
C ALA A 273 -7.77 -24.56 17.40
N ASP A 274 -7.43 -25.71 16.82
CA ASP A 274 -6.74 -25.82 15.53
C ASP A 274 -7.42 -25.01 14.41
N MET A 275 -8.74 -25.09 14.35
CA MET A 275 -9.52 -24.34 13.37
C MET A 275 -10.48 -23.37 14.05
N PRO A 276 -10.82 -22.25 13.39
CA PRO A 276 -11.79 -21.29 13.91
C PRO A 276 -13.16 -21.93 14.16
N GLN A 277 -13.80 -21.48 15.23
CA GLN A 277 -15.16 -21.88 15.55
C GLN A 277 -16.18 -20.93 14.91
N PRO A 278 -17.40 -21.38 14.61
CA PRO A 278 -18.47 -20.48 14.14
C PRO A 278 -18.67 -19.31 15.09
N GLY A 279 -18.73 -18.10 14.53
CA GLY A 279 -18.88 -16.87 15.32
C GLY A 279 -17.61 -16.37 16.04
N GLU A 280 -16.45 -16.90 15.74
CA GLU A 280 -15.19 -16.44 16.32
C GLU A 280 -14.73 -15.13 15.67
N GLU A 281 -15.06 -14.00 16.28
CA GLU A 281 -14.76 -12.63 15.77
C GLU A 281 -13.32 -12.16 16.02
N LEU A 282 -12.41 -13.03 16.45
CA LEU A 282 -11.01 -12.68 16.62
C LEU A 282 -10.39 -12.21 15.28
N ALA A 283 -9.47 -11.26 15.36
CA ALA A 283 -8.66 -10.88 14.19
C ALA A 283 -7.88 -12.09 13.67
N LEU A 284 -7.76 -12.20 12.34
CA LEU A 284 -6.99 -13.28 11.72
C LEU A 284 -5.53 -13.26 12.18
N ILE A 285 -4.93 -12.08 12.34
CA ILE A 285 -3.55 -11.93 12.81
C ILE A 285 -3.55 -11.28 14.19
N LEU A 286 -2.99 -12.00 15.16
CA LEU A 286 -2.84 -11.59 16.55
C LEU A 286 -1.38 -11.25 16.85
N SER A 287 -1.17 -10.35 17.78
CA SER A 287 0.15 -10.01 18.30
C SER A 287 0.21 -10.22 19.80
N PRO A 288 1.28 -10.84 20.35
CA PRO A 288 1.44 -10.91 21.77
C PRO A 288 1.64 -9.52 22.36
N GLN A 289 0.98 -9.23 23.48
CA GLN A 289 1.15 -7.98 24.22
C GLN A 289 2.56 -7.82 24.78
N THR A 290 3.00 -6.56 24.91
CA THR A 290 4.12 -6.20 25.79
C THR A 290 3.58 -5.72 27.13
N ALA A 291 4.35 -5.90 28.22
CA ALA A 291 3.97 -5.43 29.56
C ALA A 291 3.60 -3.93 29.57
N ALA A 292 4.24 -3.11 28.73
CA ALA A 292 3.92 -1.68 28.59
C ALA A 292 2.52 -1.39 28.00
N ALA A 293 1.87 -2.35 27.35
CA ALA A 293 0.53 -2.17 26.79
C ALA A 293 -0.58 -2.48 27.82
N GLU A 294 -0.24 -3.02 28.98
CA GLU A 294 -1.22 -3.34 30.03
C GLU A 294 -1.80 -2.07 30.68
N ASP A 295 -1.04 -0.98 30.72
CA ASP A 295 -1.44 0.30 31.33
C ASP A 295 -2.20 1.25 30.38
N ASP A 296 -2.25 0.98 29.08
CA ASP A 296 -2.92 1.86 28.11
C ASP A 296 -4.44 1.60 28.08
N ARG A 297 -5.21 2.50 28.72
CA ARG A 297 -6.70 2.47 28.77
C ARG A 297 -7.38 2.32 27.40
N ARG A 298 -6.71 2.72 26.31
CA ARG A 298 -7.20 2.55 24.94
C ARG A 298 -7.34 1.09 24.52
N TYR A 299 -6.59 0.19 25.16
CA TYR A 299 -6.63 -1.24 24.90
C TYR A 299 -7.59 -2.00 25.84
N GLN A 300 -8.07 -1.35 26.92
CA GLN A 300 -9.05 -1.97 27.83
C GLN A 300 -10.43 -2.17 27.20
N SER A 301 -10.83 -1.31 26.25
CA SER A 301 -12.08 -1.47 25.51
C SER A 301 -12.06 -2.63 24.49
N ALA A 302 -10.90 -3.04 24.03
CA ALA A 302 -10.72 -4.22 23.17
C ALA A 302 -10.76 -5.55 23.96
N ARG A 303 -10.87 -5.51 25.28
CA ARG A 303 -11.08 -6.64 26.17
C ARG A 303 -12.50 -7.21 26.12
N GLY A 304 -13.17 -7.16 24.97
CA GLY A 304 -14.45 -7.79 24.75
C GLY A 304 -14.39 -9.28 25.09
N ARG A 305 -14.81 -9.60 26.32
CA ARG A 305 -15.36 -10.88 26.76
C ARG A 305 -14.57 -12.15 26.37
N ARG A 306 -13.50 -12.47 27.02
CA ARG A 306 -13.12 -13.79 27.57
C ARG A 306 -11.65 -13.82 27.94
N GLY A 307 -11.42 -13.97 29.23
CA GLY A 307 -10.12 -14.00 29.85
C GLY A 307 -9.17 -15.10 29.37
N ARG A 308 -7.91 -14.89 29.66
CA ARG A 308 -6.71 -15.66 29.44
C ARG A 308 -6.09 -15.49 28.06
N GLY A 309 -5.11 -14.66 27.98
CA GLY A 309 -4.27 -14.41 26.83
C GLY A 309 -4.68 -13.10 26.13
N MET A 310 -4.04 -12.02 26.51
CA MET A 310 -4.33 -10.73 25.89
C MET A 310 -3.62 -10.65 24.55
N TRP A 311 -4.34 -10.97 23.50
CA TRP A 311 -3.86 -10.84 22.13
C TRP A 311 -4.33 -9.50 21.55
N LEU A 312 -3.40 -8.74 20.95
CA LEU A 312 -3.75 -7.53 20.22
C LEU A 312 -4.05 -7.86 18.76
N PRO A 313 -5.14 -7.34 18.19
CA PRO A 313 -5.42 -7.51 16.78
C PRO A 313 -4.41 -6.71 15.92
N VAL A 314 -3.86 -7.31 14.87
CA VAL A 314 -3.05 -6.61 13.88
C VAL A 314 -3.97 -6.13 12.75
N ARG A 315 -4.45 -4.88 12.84
CA ARG A 315 -5.45 -4.30 11.94
C ARG A 315 -4.89 -3.28 10.94
N SER A 316 -3.59 -3.05 10.95
CA SER A 316 -2.96 -2.08 10.07
C SER A 316 -2.21 -2.77 8.93
N ARG A 317 -2.46 -2.33 7.69
CA ARG A 317 -1.67 -2.74 6.53
C ARG A 317 -0.18 -2.52 6.74
N GLN A 318 0.18 -1.41 7.37
CA GLN A 318 1.57 -1.07 7.68
C GLN A 318 2.20 -2.09 8.62
N ASN A 319 1.45 -2.55 9.63
CA ASN A 319 1.95 -3.56 10.57
C ASN A 319 2.11 -4.93 9.88
N ILE A 320 1.16 -5.35 9.04
CA ILE A 320 1.30 -6.58 8.22
C ILE A 320 2.55 -6.49 7.34
N TRP A 321 2.71 -5.37 6.64
CA TRP A 321 3.90 -5.12 5.81
C TRP A 321 5.19 -5.14 6.64
N ALA A 322 5.21 -4.47 7.80
CA ALA A 322 6.39 -4.38 8.66
C ALA A 322 6.81 -5.76 9.22
N ILE A 323 5.84 -6.61 9.58
CA ILE A 323 6.08 -7.98 10.04
C ILE A 323 6.81 -8.77 8.95
N VAL A 324 6.26 -8.80 7.74
CA VAL A 324 6.85 -9.53 6.61
C VAL A 324 8.21 -8.93 6.22
N ARG A 325 8.30 -7.60 6.18
CA ARG A 325 9.54 -6.90 5.85
C ARG A 325 10.67 -7.24 6.82
N LYS A 326 10.39 -7.32 8.12
CA LYS A 326 11.36 -7.69 9.15
C LYS A 326 11.95 -9.09 8.91
N GLU A 327 11.16 -10.05 8.46
CA GLU A 327 11.63 -11.40 8.14
C GLU A 327 12.54 -11.40 6.89
N PHE A 328 12.17 -10.67 5.85
CA PHE A 328 13.02 -10.51 4.66
C PHE A 328 14.33 -9.78 4.99
N ASP A 329 14.30 -8.73 5.80
CA ASP A 329 15.50 -8.00 6.23
C ASP A 329 16.44 -8.87 7.07
N ALA A 330 15.89 -9.69 7.96
CA ALA A 330 16.67 -10.62 8.77
C ALA A 330 17.35 -11.67 7.89
N ALA A 331 16.61 -12.25 6.94
CA ALA A 331 17.15 -13.21 6.00
C ALA A 331 18.21 -12.58 5.07
N ALA A 332 17.99 -11.35 4.61
CA ALA A 332 18.96 -10.61 3.79
C ALA A 332 20.27 -10.33 4.54
N LYS A 333 20.18 -10.00 5.85
CA LYS A 333 21.34 -9.77 6.71
C LYS A 333 22.14 -11.05 7.00
N ALA A 334 21.49 -12.21 6.96
CA ALA A 334 22.13 -13.51 7.12
C ALA A 334 22.88 -13.98 5.84
N GLN A 335 22.72 -13.31 4.72
CA GLN A 335 23.41 -13.59 3.47
C GLN A 335 24.63 -12.70 3.30
N THR A 336 25.57 -13.13 2.44
CA THR A 336 26.71 -12.32 2.05
C THR A 336 26.25 -10.96 1.52
N ALA A 337 26.82 -9.89 2.07
CA ALA A 337 26.49 -8.52 1.67
C ALA A 337 26.70 -8.32 0.16
N GLY A 338 25.71 -7.69 -0.49
CA GLY A 338 25.76 -7.47 -1.95
C GLY A 338 25.41 -8.68 -2.83
N SER A 339 25.18 -9.87 -2.24
CA SER A 339 24.75 -11.02 -3.02
C SER A 339 23.39 -10.75 -3.72
N PRO A 340 23.13 -11.39 -4.88
CA PRO A 340 21.85 -11.23 -5.59
C PRO A 340 20.64 -11.53 -4.69
N VAL A 341 20.73 -12.56 -3.86
CA VAL A 341 19.66 -12.95 -2.92
C VAL A 341 19.47 -11.90 -1.82
N ALA A 342 20.56 -11.39 -1.21
CA ALA A 342 20.47 -10.32 -0.21
C ALA A 342 19.82 -9.06 -0.81
N THR A 343 20.23 -8.68 -2.01
CA THR A 343 19.69 -7.52 -2.73
C THR A 343 18.21 -7.69 -3.07
N LEU A 344 17.82 -8.87 -3.53
CA LEU A 344 16.42 -9.22 -3.79
C LEU A 344 15.58 -9.14 -2.52
N LEU A 345 16.00 -9.78 -1.43
CA LEU A 345 15.26 -9.82 -0.17
C LEU A 345 15.15 -8.42 0.46
N LYS A 346 16.16 -7.56 0.32
CA LYS A 346 16.08 -6.15 0.73
C LYS A 346 15.00 -5.34 -0.02
N ARG A 347 14.55 -5.77 -1.18
CA ARG A 347 13.51 -5.12 -1.99
C ARG A 347 12.16 -5.83 -1.89
N ALA A 348 12.14 -7.10 -1.51
CA ALA A 348 10.94 -7.92 -1.41
C ALA A 348 9.92 -7.32 -0.42
N SER A 349 8.64 -7.55 -0.68
CA SER A 349 7.53 -7.03 0.12
C SER A 349 6.33 -7.97 0.05
N THR A 350 5.27 -7.69 0.80
CA THR A 350 3.99 -8.43 0.71
C THR A 350 3.43 -8.45 -0.71
N HIS A 351 3.65 -7.39 -1.49
CA HIS A 351 3.19 -7.34 -2.88
C HIS A 351 3.98 -8.31 -3.78
N TRP A 352 5.27 -8.50 -3.52
CA TRP A 352 6.08 -9.49 -4.24
C TRP A 352 5.61 -10.92 -3.96
N LEU A 353 5.21 -11.25 -2.73
CA LEU A 353 4.59 -12.55 -2.41
C LEU A 353 3.34 -12.80 -3.24
N ARG A 354 2.50 -11.79 -3.42
CA ARG A 354 1.32 -11.87 -4.29
C ARG A 354 1.73 -12.08 -5.76
N HIS A 355 2.76 -11.42 -6.24
CA HIS A 355 3.31 -11.68 -7.58
C HIS A 355 3.86 -13.10 -7.69
N THR A 356 4.53 -13.61 -6.66
CA THR A 356 5.00 -14.99 -6.59
C THR A 356 3.86 -15.98 -6.76
N TYR A 357 2.74 -15.76 -6.05
CA TYR A 357 1.55 -16.60 -6.19
C TYR A 357 0.97 -16.58 -7.61
N GLY A 358 0.79 -15.38 -8.19
CA GLY A 358 0.30 -15.25 -9.56
C GLY A 358 1.23 -15.90 -10.60
N THR A 359 2.54 -15.75 -10.42
CA THR A 359 3.55 -16.39 -11.28
C THR A 359 3.53 -17.92 -11.13
N ALA A 360 3.41 -18.43 -9.89
CA ALA A 360 3.32 -19.87 -9.66
C ALA A 360 2.10 -20.49 -10.35
N LEU A 361 0.93 -19.83 -10.27
CA LEU A 361 -0.27 -20.28 -11.00
C LEU A 361 -0.05 -20.27 -12.52
N ALA A 362 0.59 -19.25 -13.06
CA ALA A 362 0.88 -19.16 -14.49
C ALA A 362 1.83 -20.27 -14.96
N LEU A 363 2.89 -20.57 -14.19
CA LEU A 363 3.84 -21.64 -14.46
C LEU A 363 3.19 -23.02 -14.35
N GLN A 364 2.15 -23.20 -13.53
CA GLN A 364 1.34 -24.40 -13.47
C GLN A 364 0.33 -24.51 -14.63
N GLY A 365 0.35 -23.60 -15.58
CA GLY A 365 -0.55 -23.59 -16.72
C GLY A 365 -1.98 -23.15 -16.42
N ALA A 366 -2.21 -22.48 -15.28
CA ALA A 366 -3.54 -21.98 -14.94
C ALA A 366 -4.03 -20.96 -15.98
N HIS A 367 -5.28 -21.12 -16.41
CA HIS A 367 -5.89 -20.20 -17.37
C HIS A 367 -5.92 -18.76 -16.78
N PRO A 368 -5.68 -17.70 -17.59
CA PRO A 368 -5.66 -16.30 -17.11
C PRO A 368 -6.88 -15.89 -16.30
N ARG A 369 -8.06 -16.42 -16.61
CA ARG A 369 -9.29 -16.21 -15.83
C ARG A 369 -9.18 -16.77 -14.42
N VAL A 370 -8.59 -17.96 -14.26
CA VAL A 370 -8.35 -18.57 -12.94
C VAL A 370 -7.37 -17.73 -12.12
N ILE A 371 -6.32 -17.21 -12.76
CA ILE A 371 -5.36 -16.31 -12.11
C ILE A 371 -6.05 -15.01 -11.72
N ALA A 372 -6.90 -14.44 -12.58
CA ALA A 372 -7.66 -13.22 -12.28
C ALA A 372 -8.57 -13.41 -11.08
N GLU A 373 -9.29 -14.52 -11.02
CA GLU A 373 -10.19 -14.86 -9.92
C GLU A 373 -9.43 -15.12 -8.63
N ALA A 374 -8.38 -15.94 -8.68
CA ALA A 374 -7.53 -16.26 -7.52
C ALA A 374 -6.87 -15.01 -6.93
N LEU A 375 -6.45 -14.07 -7.77
CA LEU A 375 -5.90 -12.78 -7.37
C LEU A 375 -6.97 -11.71 -7.14
N ARG A 376 -8.23 -11.97 -7.44
CA ARG A 376 -9.33 -11.01 -7.30
C ARG A 376 -9.03 -9.69 -8.04
N HIS A 377 -8.57 -9.82 -9.30
CA HIS A 377 -8.33 -8.66 -10.16
C HIS A 377 -9.66 -8.14 -10.70
N ALA A 378 -9.85 -6.81 -10.66
CA ALA A 378 -11.04 -6.16 -11.23
C ALA A 378 -10.99 -6.13 -12.77
N ASP A 379 -9.78 -6.23 -13.36
CA ASP A 379 -9.54 -6.17 -14.79
C ASP A 379 -8.65 -7.36 -15.19
N MET A 380 -9.07 -8.10 -16.21
CA MET A 380 -8.32 -9.22 -16.80
C MET A 380 -6.96 -8.79 -17.35
N ALA A 381 -6.83 -7.56 -17.86
CA ALA A 381 -5.55 -7.03 -18.33
C ALA A 381 -4.46 -7.05 -17.25
N THR A 382 -4.83 -6.92 -15.98
CA THR A 382 -3.91 -7.03 -14.84
C THR A 382 -3.38 -8.46 -14.70
N SER A 383 -4.13 -9.48 -15.10
CA SER A 383 -3.73 -10.89 -15.01
C SER A 383 -2.88 -11.32 -16.20
N MET A 384 -3.01 -10.65 -17.34
CA MET A 384 -2.17 -10.90 -18.52
C MET A 384 -0.67 -10.63 -18.25
N VAL A 385 -0.34 -9.83 -17.23
CA VAL A 385 1.03 -9.62 -16.79
C VAL A 385 1.70 -10.93 -16.36
N TYR A 386 0.95 -11.89 -15.83
CA TYR A 386 1.45 -13.19 -15.38
C TYR A 386 1.53 -14.22 -16.52
N THR A 387 0.86 -13.98 -17.65
CA THR A 387 0.88 -14.88 -18.81
C THR A 387 1.93 -14.52 -19.84
N ASN A 388 2.55 -13.35 -19.73
CA ASN A 388 3.74 -12.99 -20.53
C ASN A 388 4.97 -13.69 -19.94
N LEU A 389 5.21 -14.92 -20.36
CA LEU A 389 6.39 -15.71 -20.03
C LEU A 389 7.62 -15.08 -20.70
N ASP A 390 8.77 -15.04 -20.02
CA ASP A 390 10.02 -14.65 -20.67
C ASP A 390 10.52 -15.81 -21.56
N LEU A 391 11.52 -15.52 -22.42
CA LEU A 391 12.03 -16.48 -23.39
C LEU A 391 12.59 -17.74 -22.72
N LEU A 392 13.19 -17.61 -21.53
CA LEU A 392 13.76 -18.72 -20.77
C LEU A 392 12.65 -19.60 -20.17
N GLU A 393 11.57 -19.00 -19.69
CA GLU A 393 10.40 -19.73 -19.18
C GLU A 393 9.68 -20.48 -20.31
N VAL A 394 9.59 -19.87 -21.51
CA VAL A 394 9.07 -20.52 -22.71
C VAL A 394 9.96 -21.69 -23.11
N ALA A 395 11.28 -21.53 -23.10
CA ALA A 395 12.23 -22.61 -23.43
C ALA A 395 12.06 -23.78 -22.44
N ARG A 396 12.03 -23.53 -21.13
CA ARG A 396 11.81 -24.57 -20.11
C ARG A 396 10.47 -25.29 -20.27
N ALA A 397 9.39 -24.56 -20.55
CA ALA A 397 8.07 -25.14 -20.78
C ALA A 397 8.01 -25.97 -22.07
N LEU A 398 8.86 -25.70 -23.06
CA LEU A 398 8.99 -26.50 -24.26
C LEU A 398 9.80 -27.78 -24.00
N GLU A 399 10.87 -27.70 -23.20
CA GLU A 399 11.67 -28.86 -22.79
C GLU A 399 10.82 -29.88 -22.00
N ASP A 400 9.97 -29.43 -21.06
CA ASP A 400 9.11 -30.30 -20.26
C ASP A 400 7.98 -31.00 -21.07
N ARG A 401 7.76 -30.62 -22.35
CA ARG A 401 6.78 -31.28 -23.24
C ARG A 401 7.33 -32.43 -24.03
N HIS A 402 8.63 -32.67 -23.96
CA HIS A 402 9.32 -33.72 -24.71
C HIS A 402 9.71 -34.93 -23.86
N VAL A 403 9.14 -35.09 -22.66
CA VAL A 403 9.28 -36.26 -21.79
C VAL A 403 8.01 -37.10 -21.77
#